data_1f88fc742d272e618444c7ad0eb71559
#
_entry.id   1f88fc742d272e618444c7ad0eb71559
#
_cell.length_a   1.000
_cell.length_b   1.000
_cell.length_c   1.000
_cell.angle_alpha   90.00
_cell.angle_beta   90.00
_cell.angle_gamma   90.00
#
_symmetry.space_group_name_H-M   'P 1'
#
loop_
_entity.id
_entity.type
_entity.pdbx_description
1 polymer ?
#
loop_
_entity_poly.entity_id
_entity_poly.type
_entity_poly.pdbx_seq_one_letter_code
_entity_poly.pdbx_strand_id
1 'polypeptide(L)'
;MVAASLQRPVSDILLLMNSITTEQNTDQQLQRLAAQRQLYATAKKVFGFHVLLSGPLTVASSFLALLFPSAKGYVALWGIVVVLCDVFWFTPWQKRLRRSAAGIQEVFDCDVLSLPWNDLKAGKRPDPELVKEQSGKYVTWAQKMPPLSNWYPAEAGELPLHVGRIVCQRANCWWDSKQRRRYATSIITIVSAVFVVVLMLALGNGFTVEDLILKVLAPLAPALLLGIRQYSEHIEAAARLDKLKDHAEKLWNETLSGKKSPTYLTTAARGLQDEILEGR
;
A
#
# COMPACT_ATOMS: atom_id res chain seq x y z
N MET A 1 -50.86 17.79 -16.11
CA MET A 1 -50.77 16.32 -16.25
C MET A 1 -49.30 15.99 -16.43
N VAL A 2 -48.67 15.39 -15.49
CA VAL A 2 -47.44 14.63 -15.30
C VAL A 2 -46.80 15.05 -13.97
N ALA A 3 -47.22 14.39 -12.91
CA ALA A 3 -46.45 14.20 -11.69
C ALA A 3 -46.93 12.91 -11.03
N ALA A 4 -46.60 11.78 -11.66
CA ALA A 4 -46.61 10.51 -10.98
C ALA A 4 -45.19 10.32 -10.38
N SER A 5 -44.96 10.90 -9.18
CA SER A 5 -43.80 10.57 -8.35
C SER A 5 -43.88 9.09 -8.01
N LEU A 6 -42.93 8.34 -8.52
CA LEU A 6 -42.63 6.95 -8.15
C LEU A 6 -42.25 6.93 -6.65
N GLN A 7 -43.27 6.92 -5.78
CA GLN A 7 -43.12 6.46 -4.39
C GLN A 7 -42.98 4.94 -4.45
N ARG A 8 -41.75 4.43 -4.55
CA ARG A 8 -41.50 3.02 -4.27
C ARG A 8 -41.89 2.73 -2.83
N PRO A 9 -42.61 1.64 -2.56
CA PRO A 9 -42.94 1.27 -1.19
C PRO A 9 -41.66 1.10 -0.36
N VAL A 10 -41.69 1.48 0.91
CA VAL A 10 -40.56 1.41 1.84
C VAL A 10 -39.98 0.00 1.93
N SER A 11 -40.81 -1.05 1.74
CA SER A 11 -40.41 -2.44 1.63
C SER A 11 -39.43 -2.70 0.45
N ASP A 12 -39.62 -2.05 -0.70
CA ASP A 12 -38.77 -2.24 -1.87
C ASP A 12 -37.44 -1.50 -1.72
N ILE A 13 -37.41 -0.41 -0.96
CA ILE A 13 -36.18 0.31 -0.61
C ILE A 13 -35.36 -0.50 0.39
N LEU A 14 -35.99 -1.12 1.39
CA LEU A 14 -35.32 -2.03 2.35
C LEU A 14 -34.79 -3.30 1.71
N LEU A 15 -35.44 -3.80 0.65
CA LEU A 15 -34.94 -4.94 -0.14
C LEU A 15 -33.72 -4.61 -1.02
N LEU A 16 -33.44 -3.33 -1.26
CA LEU A 16 -32.27 -2.86 -2.04
C LEU A 16 -31.06 -2.56 -1.16
N MET A 17 -31.25 -2.31 0.13
CA MET A 17 -30.15 -2.01 1.04
C MET A 17 -29.33 -3.26 1.34
N ASN A 18 -28.01 -3.12 1.31
CA ASN A 18 -27.07 -4.19 1.67
C ASN A 18 -26.42 -3.91 3.04
N SER A 19 -25.68 -4.88 3.59
CA SER A 19 -25.06 -4.78 4.92
C SER A 19 -23.68 -4.11 4.91
N ILE A 20 -23.14 -3.63 3.78
CA ILE A 20 -21.76 -3.13 3.68
C ILE A 20 -21.49 -2.03 4.70
N THR A 21 -22.38 -1.04 4.81
CA THR A 21 -22.20 0.12 5.69
C THR A 21 -22.32 -0.21 7.17
N THR A 22 -23.11 -1.18 7.53
CA THR A 22 -23.23 -1.65 8.92
C THR A 22 -22.10 -2.61 9.27
N GLU A 23 -21.81 -3.57 8.40
CA GLU A 23 -20.79 -4.58 8.62
C GLU A 23 -19.40 -3.96 8.78
N GLN A 24 -18.99 -3.02 7.92
CA GLN A 24 -17.67 -2.37 7.98
C GLN A 24 -17.38 -1.65 9.29
N ASN A 25 -18.42 -1.28 10.06
CA ASN A 25 -18.33 -0.53 11.30
C ASN A 25 -18.47 -1.42 12.55
N THR A 26 -18.57 -2.73 12.39
CA THR A 26 -18.57 -3.65 13.54
C THR A 26 -17.22 -3.65 14.25
N ASP A 27 -17.19 -3.90 15.54
CA ASP A 27 -15.96 -3.94 16.34
C ASP A 27 -14.93 -4.91 15.76
N GLN A 28 -15.38 -6.05 15.25
CA GLN A 28 -14.52 -7.05 14.63
C GLN A 28 -13.83 -6.48 13.39
N GLN A 29 -14.55 -5.78 12.53
CA GLN A 29 -14.00 -5.19 11.30
C GLN A 29 -13.06 -4.02 11.61
N LEU A 30 -13.40 -3.19 12.59
CA LEU A 30 -12.54 -2.11 13.06
C LEU A 30 -11.23 -2.64 13.67
N GLN A 31 -11.27 -3.76 14.41
CA GLN A 31 -10.05 -4.43 14.89
C GLN A 31 -9.18 -4.94 13.74
N ARG A 32 -9.76 -5.50 12.68
CA ARG A 32 -9.01 -5.93 11.49
C ARG A 32 -8.32 -4.76 10.79
N LEU A 33 -9.04 -3.64 10.60
CA LEU A 33 -8.45 -2.43 10.02
C LEU A 33 -7.34 -1.85 10.90
N ALA A 34 -7.51 -1.89 12.23
CA ALA A 34 -6.47 -1.48 13.17
C ALA A 34 -5.22 -2.36 13.07
N ALA A 35 -5.39 -3.67 13.06
CA ALA A 35 -4.29 -4.64 12.94
C ALA A 35 -3.54 -4.50 11.62
N GLN A 36 -4.25 -4.38 10.50
CA GLN A 36 -3.68 -4.13 9.19
C GLN A 36 -2.83 -2.85 9.18
N ARG A 37 -3.38 -1.72 9.68
CA ARG A 37 -2.64 -0.44 9.74
C ARG A 37 -1.39 -0.54 10.61
N GLN A 38 -1.46 -1.24 11.74
CA GLN A 38 -0.32 -1.49 12.60
C GLN A 38 0.80 -2.23 11.88
N LEU A 39 0.46 -3.31 11.16
CA LEU A 39 1.44 -4.10 10.41
C LEU A 39 2.10 -3.28 9.29
N TYR A 40 1.31 -2.51 8.51
CA TYR A 40 1.87 -1.60 7.51
C TYR A 40 2.74 -0.50 8.13
N ALA A 41 2.36 0.04 9.29
CA ALA A 41 3.16 1.02 10.00
C ALA A 41 4.50 0.42 10.48
N THR A 42 4.49 -0.81 10.98
CA THR A 42 5.70 -1.54 11.35
C THR A 42 6.59 -1.80 10.13
N ALA A 43 6.01 -2.23 9.00
CA ALA A 43 6.76 -2.42 7.75
C ALA A 43 7.43 -1.11 7.28
N LYS A 44 6.74 0.05 7.41
CA LYS A 44 7.31 1.37 7.10
C LYS A 44 8.46 1.74 8.05
N LYS A 45 8.36 1.41 9.34
CA LYS A 45 9.46 1.64 10.30
C LYS A 45 10.70 0.81 9.95
N VAL A 46 10.51 -0.48 9.63
CA VAL A 46 11.60 -1.36 9.18
C VAL A 46 12.24 -0.82 7.91
N PHE A 47 11.43 -0.38 6.94
CA PHE A 47 11.94 0.26 5.72
C PHE A 47 12.70 1.55 6.00
N GLY A 48 12.18 2.44 6.86
CA GLY A 48 12.86 3.67 7.26
C GLY A 48 14.22 3.42 7.90
N PHE A 49 14.32 2.41 8.75
CA PHE A 49 15.58 1.99 9.35
C PHE A 49 16.56 1.43 8.31
N HIS A 50 16.08 0.62 7.39
CA HIS A 50 16.90 0.14 6.25
C HIS A 50 17.42 1.30 5.41
N VAL A 51 16.59 2.28 5.05
CA VAL A 51 17.01 3.48 4.32
C VAL A 51 18.06 4.28 5.09
N LEU A 52 17.91 4.42 6.41
CA LEU A 52 18.89 5.12 7.25
C LEU A 52 20.27 4.43 7.19
N LEU A 53 20.30 3.11 7.29
CA LEU A 53 21.55 2.34 7.24
C LEU A 53 22.20 2.37 5.85
N SER A 54 21.42 2.16 4.79
CA SER A 54 21.94 2.05 3.42
C SER A 54 22.21 3.42 2.76
N GLY A 55 21.59 4.50 3.21
CA GLY A 55 21.76 5.84 2.68
C GLY A 55 22.67 6.71 3.57
N PRO A 56 22.08 7.52 4.48
CA PRO A 56 22.85 8.52 5.24
C PRO A 56 24.06 7.96 5.99
N LEU A 57 23.91 6.78 6.60
CA LEU A 57 25.00 6.20 7.40
C LEU A 57 26.14 5.68 6.51
N THR A 58 25.82 5.13 5.34
CA THR A 58 26.84 4.70 4.36
C THR A 58 27.58 5.92 3.79
N VAL A 59 26.90 7.02 3.50
CA VAL A 59 27.53 8.27 3.08
C VAL A 59 28.44 8.83 4.18
N ALA A 60 27.94 8.92 5.40
CA ALA A 60 28.75 9.41 6.53
C ALA A 60 30.01 8.55 6.75
N SER A 61 29.88 7.21 6.65
CA SER A 61 31.02 6.30 6.78
C SER A 61 32.03 6.47 5.63
N SER A 62 31.58 6.80 4.42
CA SER A 62 32.47 7.10 3.29
C SER A 62 33.25 8.38 3.51
N PHE A 63 32.63 9.43 4.05
CA PHE A 63 33.36 10.65 4.46
C PHE A 63 34.38 10.35 5.58
N LEU A 64 34.04 9.50 6.53
CA LEU A 64 34.97 9.07 7.57
C LEU A 64 36.22 8.39 6.97
N ALA A 65 36.06 7.55 5.94
CA ALA A 65 37.16 6.89 5.25
C ALA A 65 38.05 7.88 4.47
N LEU A 66 37.53 9.04 4.07
CA LEU A 66 38.34 10.13 3.46
C LEU A 66 39.21 10.82 4.50
N LEU A 67 38.67 11.07 5.70
CA LEU A 67 39.39 11.74 6.77
C LEU A 67 40.39 10.79 7.44
N PHE A 68 40.08 9.52 7.54
CA PHE A 68 40.88 8.49 8.21
C PHE A 68 41.15 7.31 7.26
N PRO A 69 42.25 7.32 6.49
CA PRO A 69 42.59 6.27 5.54
C PRO A 69 42.61 4.83 6.12
N SER A 70 42.94 4.70 7.40
CA SER A 70 42.91 3.44 8.14
C SER A 70 41.49 2.85 8.31
N ALA A 71 40.45 3.68 8.21
CA ALA A 71 39.07 3.26 8.32
C ALA A 71 38.49 2.64 7.01
N LYS A 72 39.17 2.73 5.86
CA LYS A 72 38.68 2.27 4.56
C LYS A 72 38.21 0.81 4.57
N GLY A 73 38.98 -0.09 5.20
CA GLY A 73 38.59 -1.50 5.32
C GLY A 73 37.30 -1.70 6.12
N TYR A 74 37.11 -0.96 7.21
CA TYR A 74 35.90 -1.05 8.02
C TYR A 74 34.67 -0.48 7.29
N VAL A 75 34.83 0.58 6.50
CA VAL A 75 33.74 1.16 5.70
C VAL A 75 33.33 0.20 4.58
N ALA A 76 34.29 -0.46 3.91
CA ALA A 76 33.98 -1.50 2.94
C ALA A 76 33.24 -2.67 3.58
N LEU A 77 33.71 -3.14 4.74
CA LEU A 77 33.02 -4.21 5.50
C LEU A 77 31.61 -3.77 5.92
N TRP A 78 31.42 -2.53 6.35
CA TRP A 78 30.10 -1.96 6.65
C TRP A 78 29.15 -2.06 5.46
N GLY A 79 29.57 -1.68 4.27
CA GLY A 79 28.77 -1.79 3.05
C GLY A 79 28.32 -3.23 2.77
N ILE A 80 29.22 -4.20 2.93
CA ILE A 80 28.91 -5.64 2.79
C ILE A 80 27.87 -6.06 3.83
N VAL A 81 28.05 -5.68 5.10
CA VAL A 81 27.12 -6.02 6.19
C VAL A 81 25.73 -5.45 5.91
N VAL A 82 25.63 -4.21 5.45
CA VAL A 82 24.33 -3.60 5.11
C VAL A 82 23.62 -4.37 3.99
N VAL A 83 24.34 -4.77 2.94
CA VAL A 83 23.78 -5.57 1.84
C VAL A 83 23.31 -6.94 2.34
N LEU A 84 24.08 -7.61 3.18
CA LEU A 84 23.69 -8.89 3.77
C LEU A 84 22.44 -8.74 4.67
N CYS A 85 22.39 -7.68 5.48
CA CYS A 85 21.22 -7.38 6.31
C CYS A 85 19.98 -7.08 5.46
N ASP A 86 20.12 -6.42 4.31
CA ASP A 86 18.99 -6.21 3.39
C ASP A 86 18.44 -7.54 2.87
N VAL A 87 19.30 -8.37 2.31
CA VAL A 87 18.89 -9.62 1.67
C VAL A 87 18.30 -10.62 2.67
N PHE A 88 18.94 -10.78 3.83
CA PHE A 88 18.57 -11.83 4.79
C PHE A 88 17.56 -11.36 5.86
N TRP A 89 17.45 -10.06 6.11
CA TRP A 89 16.62 -9.54 7.20
C TRP A 89 15.57 -8.54 6.75
N PHE A 90 15.99 -7.35 6.26
CA PHE A 90 15.05 -6.26 6.03
C PHE A 90 14.01 -6.60 4.96
N THR A 91 14.43 -7.05 3.80
CA THR A 91 13.52 -7.40 2.69
C THR A 91 12.57 -8.55 3.05
N PRO A 92 13.01 -9.69 3.61
CA PRO A 92 12.10 -10.76 4.01
C PRO A 92 11.14 -10.35 5.12
N TRP A 93 11.61 -9.59 6.10
CA TRP A 93 10.77 -9.11 7.21
C TRP A 93 9.67 -8.16 6.72
N GLN A 94 10.01 -7.19 5.88
CA GLN A 94 9.05 -6.30 5.26
C GLN A 94 8.00 -7.04 4.44
N LYS A 95 8.43 -8.00 3.60
CA LYS A 95 7.52 -8.84 2.81
C LYS A 95 6.56 -9.62 3.69
N ARG A 96 7.04 -10.19 4.81
CA ARG A 96 6.20 -10.91 5.77
C ARG A 96 5.14 -10.00 6.38
N LEU A 97 5.54 -8.82 6.87
CA LEU A 97 4.63 -7.85 7.48
C LEU A 97 3.56 -7.37 6.48
N ARG A 98 3.96 -7.05 5.25
CA ARG A 98 3.03 -6.64 4.18
C ARG A 98 2.06 -7.76 3.81
N ARG A 99 2.54 -9.00 3.69
CA ARG A 99 1.69 -10.16 3.41
C ARG A 99 0.65 -10.39 4.52
N SER A 100 1.06 -10.32 5.78
CA SER A 100 0.14 -10.45 6.92
C SER A 100 -0.89 -9.32 6.93
N ALA A 101 -0.48 -8.07 6.66
CA ALA A 101 -1.39 -6.94 6.56
C ALA A 101 -2.40 -7.11 5.41
N ALA A 102 -1.93 -7.51 4.23
CA ALA A 102 -2.78 -7.77 3.06
C ALA A 102 -3.78 -8.91 3.32
N GLY A 103 -3.35 -10.00 3.99
CA GLY A 103 -4.24 -11.09 4.37
C GLY A 103 -5.34 -10.65 5.34
N ILE A 104 -5.02 -9.84 6.35
CA ILE A 104 -6.03 -9.30 7.28
C ILE A 104 -7.00 -8.37 6.55
N GLN A 105 -6.50 -7.52 5.64
CA GLN A 105 -7.35 -6.67 4.82
C GLN A 105 -8.25 -7.48 3.90
N GLU A 106 -7.77 -8.58 3.33
CA GLU A 106 -8.58 -9.47 2.51
C GLU A 106 -9.72 -10.11 3.31
N VAL A 107 -9.47 -10.50 4.59
CA VAL A 107 -10.55 -10.99 5.46
C VAL A 107 -11.59 -9.90 5.70
N PHE A 108 -11.17 -8.66 5.94
CA PHE A 108 -12.07 -7.52 6.06
C PHE A 108 -12.91 -7.34 4.77
N ASP A 109 -12.25 -7.28 3.61
CA ASP A 109 -12.93 -7.06 2.34
C ASP A 109 -13.91 -8.22 2.02
N CYS A 110 -13.50 -9.47 2.22
CA CYS A 110 -14.36 -10.63 1.99
C CYS A 110 -15.60 -10.62 2.87
N ASP A 111 -15.45 -10.33 4.16
CA ASP A 111 -16.58 -10.35 5.08
C ASP A 111 -17.53 -9.16 4.82
N VAL A 112 -17.01 -7.94 4.69
CA VAL A 112 -17.80 -6.72 4.43
C VAL A 112 -18.51 -6.77 3.07
N LEU A 113 -17.82 -7.24 2.05
CA LEU A 113 -18.38 -7.35 0.70
C LEU A 113 -19.11 -8.69 0.46
N SER A 114 -19.21 -9.55 1.48
CA SER A 114 -19.82 -10.89 1.39
C SER A 114 -19.25 -11.70 0.21
N LEU A 115 -17.94 -11.64 0.00
CA LEU A 115 -17.22 -12.41 -1.02
C LEU A 115 -16.68 -13.72 -0.43
N PRO A 116 -16.71 -14.83 -1.17
CA PRO A 116 -16.10 -16.07 -0.70
C PRO A 116 -14.59 -15.91 -0.56
N TRP A 117 -14.03 -16.54 0.47
CA TRP A 117 -12.58 -16.63 0.63
C TRP A 117 -11.97 -17.50 -0.47
N ASN A 118 -10.85 -17.05 -1.05
CA ASN A 118 -10.13 -17.79 -2.08
C ASN A 118 -8.79 -18.31 -1.53
N ASP A 119 -8.78 -19.56 -1.08
CA ASP A 119 -7.58 -20.20 -0.49
C ASP A 119 -6.40 -20.25 -1.47
N LEU A 120 -6.64 -20.36 -2.78
CA LEU A 120 -5.58 -20.41 -3.78
C LEU A 120 -4.82 -19.09 -3.91
N LYS A 121 -5.52 -17.96 -3.76
CA LYS A 121 -4.92 -16.62 -3.88
C LYS A 121 -4.48 -16.05 -2.53
N ALA A 122 -5.32 -16.16 -1.52
CA ALA A 122 -5.09 -15.56 -0.20
C ALA A 122 -4.34 -16.50 0.76
N GLY A 123 -4.34 -17.81 0.48
CA GLY A 123 -3.80 -18.82 1.40
C GLY A 123 -4.67 -19.00 2.65
N LYS A 124 -4.07 -19.50 3.72
CA LYS A 124 -4.77 -19.66 5.01
C LYS A 124 -5.21 -18.29 5.55
N ARG A 125 -6.42 -18.24 6.11
CA ARG A 125 -6.90 -17.04 6.83
C ARG A 125 -5.95 -16.69 7.98
N PRO A 126 -5.66 -15.38 8.21
CA PRO A 126 -4.87 -14.93 9.34
C PRO A 126 -5.44 -15.41 10.68
N ASP A 127 -4.55 -15.75 11.60
CA ASP A 127 -4.95 -16.21 12.93
C ASP A 127 -5.60 -15.05 13.73
N PRO A 128 -6.71 -15.28 14.45
CA PRO A 128 -7.40 -14.25 15.22
C PRO A 128 -6.51 -13.61 16.30
N GLU A 129 -5.59 -14.38 16.87
CA GLU A 129 -4.62 -13.91 17.86
C GLU A 129 -3.71 -12.83 17.30
N LEU A 130 -3.27 -12.97 16.04
CA LEU A 130 -2.48 -11.95 15.35
C LEU A 130 -3.28 -10.64 15.20
N VAL A 131 -4.55 -10.75 14.82
CA VAL A 131 -5.44 -9.58 14.70
C VAL A 131 -5.58 -8.88 16.05
N LYS A 132 -5.84 -9.63 17.11
CA LYS A 132 -5.99 -9.10 18.48
C LYS A 132 -4.70 -8.42 18.97
N GLU A 133 -3.56 -9.07 18.78
CA GLU A 133 -2.26 -8.52 19.18
C GLU A 133 -1.94 -7.21 18.46
N GLN A 134 -2.11 -7.19 17.14
CA GLN A 134 -1.72 -6.03 16.34
C GLN A 134 -2.73 -4.86 16.49
N SER A 135 -4.01 -5.14 16.64
CA SER A 135 -5.02 -4.10 16.93
C SER A 135 -4.77 -3.44 18.29
N GLY A 136 -4.41 -4.22 19.31
CA GLY A 136 -4.04 -3.68 20.62
C GLY A 136 -2.83 -2.72 20.56
N LYS A 137 -1.82 -3.05 19.77
CA LYS A 137 -0.66 -2.16 19.53
C LYS A 137 -1.06 -0.88 18.79
N TYR A 138 -2.03 -0.95 17.89
CA TYR A 138 -2.52 0.23 17.17
C TYR A 138 -3.21 1.22 18.09
N VAL A 139 -4.08 0.77 18.98
CA VAL A 139 -4.88 1.62 19.89
C VAL A 139 -3.97 2.49 20.78
N THR A 140 -2.80 2.01 21.18
CA THR A 140 -1.90 2.73 22.09
C THR A 140 -1.27 4.00 21.49
N TRP A 141 -1.24 4.15 20.15
CA TRP A 141 -0.62 5.32 19.51
C TRP A 141 -1.54 6.08 18.54
N ALA A 142 -2.76 5.57 18.32
CA ALA A 142 -3.67 6.04 17.27
C ALA A 142 -4.42 7.34 17.56
N GLN A 143 -4.20 8.02 18.69
CA GLN A 143 -4.94 9.25 19.08
C GLN A 143 -4.92 10.39 18.01
N LYS A 144 -4.06 10.28 16.99
CA LYS A 144 -3.91 11.27 15.90
C LYS A 144 -4.22 10.71 14.50
N MET A 145 -4.68 9.47 14.38
CA MET A 145 -4.95 8.84 13.09
C MET A 145 -6.39 9.07 12.63
N PRO A 146 -6.65 9.11 11.30
CA PRO A 146 -8.01 9.16 10.78
C PRO A 146 -8.85 8.01 11.35
N PRO A 147 -10.17 8.21 11.57
CA PRO A 147 -11.05 7.15 12.04
C PRO A 147 -11.01 5.95 11.09
N LEU A 148 -11.15 4.74 11.65
CA LEU A 148 -11.22 3.50 10.90
C LEU A 148 -12.63 3.23 10.37
N SER A 149 -13.63 3.86 10.97
CA SER A 149 -15.03 3.76 10.55
C SER A 149 -15.25 4.34 9.15
N ASN A 150 -16.28 3.83 8.48
CA ASN A 150 -16.69 4.26 7.14
C ASN A 150 -15.55 4.12 6.11
N TRP A 151 -14.93 2.93 6.09
CA TRP A 151 -13.86 2.60 5.15
C TRP A 151 -14.32 2.68 3.70
N TYR A 152 -15.50 2.14 3.41
CA TYR A 152 -16.17 2.24 2.12
C TYR A 152 -17.20 3.36 2.11
N PRO A 153 -17.54 3.91 0.92
CA PRO A 153 -18.56 4.95 0.78
C PRO A 153 -19.92 4.51 1.34
N ALA A 154 -20.58 5.40 2.05
CA ALA A 154 -21.89 5.11 2.66
C ALA A 154 -22.96 4.79 1.58
N GLU A 155 -22.85 5.44 0.43
CA GLU A 155 -23.76 5.28 -0.70
C GLU A 155 -23.73 3.83 -1.27
N ALA A 156 -22.64 3.09 -1.04
CA ALA A 156 -22.57 1.69 -1.44
C ALA A 156 -23.61 0.82 -0.73
N GLY A 157 -24.04 1.21 0.49
CA GLY A 157 -25.08 0.52 1.25
C GLY A 157 -26.48 0.67 0.69
N GLU A 158 -26.73 1.69 -0.11
CA GLU A 158 -28.03 1.97 -0.74
C GLU A 158 -28.25 1.18 -2.04
N LEU A 159 -27.23 0.48 -2.51
CA LEU A 159 -27.24 -0.26 -3.76
C LEU A 159 -27.49 -1.75 -3.52
N PRO A 160 -27.99 -2.51 -4.52
CA PRO A 160 -27.97 -3.95 -4.45
C PRO A 160 -26.54 -4.48 -4.19
N LEU A 161 -26.40 -5.52 -3.37
CA LEU A 161 -25.10 -6.02 -2.92
C LEU A 161 -24.08 -6.27 -4.06
N HIS A 162 -24.53 -6.87 -5.16
CA HIS A 162 -23.66 -7.16 -6.32
C HIS A 162 -23.12 -5.90 -6.99
N VAL A 163 -23.82 -4.77 -6.85
CA VAL A 163 -23.41 -3.45 -7.36
C VAL A 163 -22.55 -2.73 -6.34
N GLY A 164 -22.97 -2.72 -5.07
CA GLY A 164 -22.21 -2.10 -3.96
C GLY A 164 -20.78 -2.63 -3.86
N ARG A 165 -20.58 -3.94 -4.10
CA ARG A 165 -19.24 -4.57 -4.17
C ARG A 165 -18.33 -3.87 -5.17
N ILE A 166 -18.81 -3.69 -6.40
CA ILE A 166 -18.06 -3.08 -7.52
C ILE A 166 -17.69 -1.63 -7.18
N VAL A 167 -18.64 -0.87 -6.59
CA VAL A 167 -18.41 0.51 -6.15
C VAL A 167 -17.32 0.58 -5.10
N CYS A 168 -17.35 -0.29 -4.09
CA CYS A 168 -16.33 -0.37 -3.04
C CYS A 168 -14.96 -0.74 -3.60
N GLN A 169 -14.88 -1.74 -4.47
CA GLN A 169 -13.64 -2.17 -5.10
C GLN A 169 -13.04 -1.08 -6.00
N ARG A 170 -13.89 -0.40 -6.79
CA ARG A 170 -13.46 0.76 -7.59
C ARG A 170 -12.88 1.87 -6.70
N ALA A 171 -13.56 2.20 -5.61
CA ALA A 171 -13.10 3.22 -4.67
C ALA A 171 -11.74 2.84 -4.06
N ASN A 172 -11.57 1.58 -3.65
CA ASN A 172 -10.31 1.04 -3.14
C ASN A 172 -9.17 1.20 -4.16
N CYS A 173 -9.38 0.79 -5.41
CA CYS A 173 -8.38 0.93 -6.47
C CYS A 173 -7.99 2.40 -6.71
N TRP A 174 -8.96 3.32 -6.73
CA TRP A 174 -8.71 4.74 -6.94
C TRP A 174 -7.87 5.36 -5.81
N TRP A 175 -8.24 5.08 -4.55
CA TRP A 175 -7.52 5.61 -3.40
C TRP A 175 -6.10 5.07 -3.31
N ASP A 176 -5.91 3.76 -3.50
CA ASP A 176 -4.58 3.14 -3.43
C ASP A 176 -3.68 3.62 -4.59
N SER A 177 -4.20 3.69 -5.83
CA SER A 177 -3.47 4.25 -6.97
C SER A 177 -3.00 5.67 -6.69
N LYS A 178 -3.90 6.56 -6.21
CA LYS A 178 -3.57 7.94 -5.88
C LYS A 178 -2.52 8.05 -4.77
N GLN A 179 -2.62 7.20 -3.74
CA GLN A 179 -1.66 7.17 -2.64
C GLN A 179 -0.29 6.70 -3.10
N ARG A 180 -0.22 5.66 -3.93
CA ARG A 180 1.04 5.14 -4.51
C ARG A 180 1.72 6.16 -5.41
N ARG A 181 0.99 6.88 -6.26
CA ARG A 181 1.53 7.97 -7.09
C ARG A 181 2.11 9.10 -6.24
N ARG A 182 1.40 9.55 -5.19
CA ARG A 182 1.92 10.57 -4.26
C ARG A 182 3.22 10.12 -3.60
N TYR A 183 3.28 8.86 -3.16
CA TYR A 183 4.46 8.31 -2.53
C TYR A 183 5.63 8.21 -3.53
N ALA A 184 5.40 7.72 -4.74
CA ALA A 184 6.39 7.67 -5.80
C ALA A 184 6.94 9.07 -6.14
N THR A 185 6.06 10.06 -6.30
CA THR A 185 6.47 11.46 -6.51
C THR A 185 7.35 11.97 -5.37
N SER A 186 6.98 11.67 -4.12
CA SER A 186 7.80 12.08 -2.96
C SER A 186 9.18 11.44 -2.99
N ILE A 187 9.28 10.15 -3.33
CA ILE A 187 10.57 9.44 -3.44
C ILE A 187 11.45 10.09 -4.50
N ILE A 188 10.94 10.25 -5.73
CA ILE A 188 11.78 10.79 -6.82
C ILE A 188 12.17 12.24 -6.55
N THR A 189 11.30 13.05 -5.91
CA THR A 189 11.63 14.41 -5.50
C THR A 189 12.77 14.43 -4.49
N ILE A 190 12.71 13.56 -3.46
CA ILE A 190 13.78 13.47 -2.43
C ILE A 190 15.10 13.01 -3.07
N VAL A 191 15.05 11.95 -3.89
CA VAL A 191 16.25 11.41 -4.58
C VAL A 191 16.87 12.48 -5.47
N SER A 192 16.05 13.20 -6.26
CA SER A 192 16.55 14.28 -7.14
C SER A 192 17.12 15.44 -6.32
N ALA A 193 16.47 15.84 -5.24
CA ALA A 193 16.97 16.92 -4.39
C ALA A 193 18.33 16.56 -3.76
N VAL A 194 18.45 15.35 -3.20
CA VAL A 194 19.72 14.85 -2.66
C VAL A 194 20.81 14.84 -3.73
N PHE A 195 20.51 14.34 -4.92
CA PHE A 195 21.45 14.30 -6.03
C PHE A 195 21.93 15.71 -6.42
N VAL A 196 21.01 16.68 -6.57
CA VAL A 196 21.34 18.07 -6.90
C VAL A 196 22.22 18.72 -5.81
N VAL A 197 21.86 18.56 -4.53
CA VAL A 197 22.63 19.11 -3.42
C VAL A 197 24.05 18.55 -3.40
N VAL A 198 24.19 17.25 -3.57
CA VAL A 198 25.49 16.57 -3.60
C VAL A 198 26.33 17.05 -4.79
N LEU A 199 25.71 17.18 -5.98
CA LEU A 199 26.38 17.71 -7.16
C LEU A 199 26.88 19.15 -6.95
N MET A 200 26.03 20.03 -6.42
CA MET A 200 26.39 21.42 -6.13
C MET A 200 27.54 21.51 -5.11
N LEU A 201 27.52 20.69 -4.07
CA LEU A 201 28.60 20.63 -3.08
C LEU A 201 29.92 20.14 -3.72
N ALA A 202 29.87 19.14 -4.58
CA ALA A 202 31.05 18.61 -5.26
C ALA A 202 31.67 19.66 -6.20
N LEU A 203 30.86 20.35 -7.02
CA LEU A 203 31.29 21.41 -7.90
C LEU A 203 31.86 22.60 -7.12
N GLY A 204 31.21 23.01 -6.05
CA GLY A 204 31.67 24.13 -5.19
C GLY A 204 33.00 23.84 -4.47
N ASN A 205 33.35 22.58 -4.26
CA ASN A 205 34.61 22.16 -3.66
C ASN A 205 35.70 21.82 -4.72
N GLY A 206 35.43 22.05 -6.00
CA GLY A 206 36.40 21.80 -7.05
C GLY A 206 36.70 20.31 -7.30
N PHE A 207 35.75 19.41 -7.02
CA PHE A 207 35.95 17.99 -7.28
C PHE A 207 36.12 17.73 -8.77
N THR A 208 37.07 16.85 -9.09
CA THR A 208 37.19 16.31 -10.45
C THR A 208 36.02 15.33 -10.71
N VAL A 209 35.80 14.99 -11.97
CA VAL A 209 34.81 13.97 -12.34
C VAL A 209 35.10 12.63 -11.66
N GLU A 210 36.37 12.27 -11.54
CA GLU A 210 36.83 11.06 -10.85
C GLU A 210 36.46 11.13 -9.36
N ASP A 211 36.73 12.25 -8.70
CA ASP A 211 36.36 12.47 -7.29
C ASP A 211 34.83 12.38 -7.08
N LEU A 212 34.05 12.98 -7.97
CA LEU A 212 32.59 12.92 -7.91
C LEU A 212 32.10 11.47 -8.00
N ILE A 213 32.64 10.70 -8.94
CA ILE A 213 32.24 9.30 -9.12
C ILE A 213 32.65 8.46 -7.91
N LEU A 214 33.92 8.48 -7.54
CA LEU A 214 34.48 7.56 -6.54
C LEU A 214 34.13 7.94 -5.09
N LYS A 215 34.13 9.25 -4.78
CA LYS A 215 33.93 9.73 -3.41
C LYS A 215 32.47 10.00 -3.07
N VAL A 216 31.61 10.18 -4.10
CA VAL A 216 30.22 10.60 -3.89
C VAL A 216 29.23 9.63 -4.50
N LEU A 217 29.26 9.43 -5.83
CA LEU A 217 28.24 8.63 -6.51
C LEU A 217 28.33 7.15 -6.17
N ALA A 218 29.53 6.58 -6.09
CA ALA A 218 29.71 5.17 -5.78
C ALA A 218 29.18 4.81 -4.36
N PRO A 219 29.48 5.59 -3.27
CA PRO A 219 28.85 5.37 -1.98
C PRO A 219 27.34 5.60 -1.94
N LEU A 220 26.80 6.53 -2.74
CA LEU A 220 25.38 6.83 -2.83
C LEU A 220 24.60 5.84 -3.69
N ALA A 221 25.26 5.12 -4.59
CA ALA A 221 24.61 4.26 -5.58
C ALA A 221 23.58 3.28 -4.97
N PRO A 222 23.84 2.57 -3.85
CA PRO A 222 22.86 1.69 -3.25
C PRO A 222 21.56 2.42 -2.82
N ALA A 223 21.69 3.62 -2.25
CA ALA A 223 20.55 4.43 -1.82
C ALA A 223 19.75 4.97 -3.01
N LEU A 224 20.44 5.44 -4.05
CA LEU A 224 19.82 5.90 -5.31
C LEU A 224 19.06 4.77 -6.00
N LEU A 225 19.70 3.59 -6.12
CA LEU A 225 19.08 2.41 -6.72
C LEU A 225 17.83 1.95 -5.93
N LEU A 226 17.91 1.96 -4.60
CA LEU A 226 16.76 1.68 -3.74
C LEU A 226 15.61 2.66 -4.00
N GLY A 227 15.90 3.96 -4.09
CA GLY A 227 14.92 4.99 -4.37
C GLY A 227 14.27 4.83 -5.75
N ILE A 228 15.08 4.60 -6.79
CA ILE A 228 14.60 4.37 -8.17
C ILE A 228 13.73 3.11 -8.22
N ARG A 229 14.15 2.02 -7.60
CA ARG A 229 13.39 0.78 -7.54
C ARG A 229 12.03 0.99 -6.85
N GLN A 230 11.99 1.65 -5.70
CA GLN A 230 10.75 1.96 -5.00
C GLN A 230 9.83 2.85 -5.83
N TYR A 231 10.38 3.85 -6.54
CA TYR A 231 9.61 4.66 -7.47
C TYR A 231 8.94 3.81 -8.56
N SER A 232 9.71 2.95 -9.25
CA SER A 232 9.20 2.09 -10.32
C SER A 232 8.12 1.13 -9.80
N GLU A 233 8.38 0.44 -8.68
CA GLU A 233 7.42 -0.48 -8.06
C GLU A 233 6.07 0.22 -7.73
N HIS A 234 6.12 1.45 -7.20
CA HIS A 234 4.90 2.18 -6.87
C HIS A 234 4.16 2.71 -8.09
N ILE A 235 4.86 3.16 -9.14
CA ILE A 235 4.23 3.61 -10.40
C ILE A 235 3.58 2.43 -11.13
N GLU A 236 4.25 1.29 -11.22
CA GLU A 236 3.71 0.07 -11.84
C GLU A 236 2.47 -0.43 -11.10
N ALA A 237 2.53 -0.47 -9.76
CA ALA A 237 1.39 -0.85 -8.95
C ALA A 237 0.22 0.13 -9.09
N ALA A 238 0.48 1.44 -9.18
CA ALA A 238 -0.55 2.44 -9.43
C ALA A 238 -1.20 2.26 -10.80
N ALA A 239 -0.41 2.00 -11.84
CA ALA A 239 -0.93 1.75 -13.20
C ALA A 239 -1.78 0.47 -13.26
N ARG A 240 -1.40 -0.59 -12.51
CA ARG A 240 -2.23 -1.81 -12.37
C ARG A 240 -3.57 -1.48 -11.71
N LEU A 241 -3.57 -0.73 -10.62
CA LEU A 241 -4.78 -0.32 -9.91
C LEU A 241 -5.71 0.55 -10.77
N ASP A 242 -5.16 1.43 -11.62
CA ASP A 242 -5.96 2.21 -12.57
C ASP A 242 -6.67 1.31 -13.59
N LYS A 243 -5.99 0.27 -14.09
CA LYS A 243 -6.63 -0.73 -14.98
C LYS A 243 -7.76 -1.50 -14.27
N LEU A 244 -7.57 -1.86 -13.00
CA LEU A 244 -8.62 -2.53 -12.21
C LEU A 244 -9.80 -1.59 -11.94
N LYS A 245 -9.53 -0.31 -11.65
CA LYS A 245 -10.55 0.73 -11.53
C LYS A 245 -11.36 0.86 -12.82
N ASP A 246 -10.70 0.97 -13.97
CA ASP A 246 -11.36 1.09 -15.27
C ASP A 246 -12.19 -0.17 -15.59
N HIS A 247 -11.71 -1.35 -15.20
CA HIS A 247 -12.49 -2.59 -15.32
C HIS A 247 -13.74 -2.56 -14.42
N ALA A 248 -13.62 -2.09 -13.18
CA ALA A 248 -14.77 -1.91 -12.28
C ALA A 248 -15.79 -0.91 -12.85
N GLU A 249 -15.35 0.19 -13.46
CA GLU A 249 -16.22 1.17 -14.15
C GLU A 249 -16.94 0.55 -15.34
N LYS A 250 -16.28 -0.30 -16.10
CA LYS A 250 -16.92 -1.06 -17.19
C LYS A 250 -18.01 -1.98 -16.65
N LEU A 251 -17.73 -2.74 -15.59
CA LEU A 251 -18.74 -3.61 -14.95
C LEU A 251 -19.92 -2.80 -14.42
N TRP A 252 -19.68 -1.63 -13.83
CA TRP A 252 -20.73 -0.71 -13.41
C TRP A 252 -21.63 -0.27 -14.58
N ASN A 253 -21.05 0.16 -15.68
CA ASN A 253 -21.81 0.60 -16.87
C ASN A 253 -22.60 -0.57 -17.52
N GLU A 254 -22.05 -1.78 -17.54
CA GLU A 254 -22.75 -2.97 -18.00
C GLU A 254 -23.94 -3.32 -17.08
N THR A 255 -23.82 -3.08 -15.78
CA THR A 255 -24.91 -3.26 -14.81
C THR A 255 -26.05 -2.28 -15.08
N LEU A 256 -25.75 -1.00 -15.24
CA LEU A 256 -26.74 0.05 -15.53
C LEU A 256 -27.51 -0.22 -16.83
N SER A 257 -26.86 -0.84 -17.80
CA SER A 257 -27.50 -1.21 -19.07
C SER A 257 -28.32 -2.50 -19.00
N GLY A 258 -28.42 -3.17 -17.85
CA GLY A 258 -29.15 -4.42 -17.66
C GLY A 258 -28.55 -5.64 -18.39
N LYS A 259 -27.32 -5.52 -18.91
CA LYS A 259 -26.69 -6.56 -19.74
C LYS A 259 -26.16 -7.76 -18.98
N LYS A 260 -26.02 -7.66 -17.65
CA LYS A 260 -25.37 -8.69 -16.85
C LYS A 260 -26.23 -9.15 -15.67
N SER A 261 -26.23 -10.45 -15.42
CA SER A 261 -26.94 -11.02 -14.28
C SER A 261 -26.22 -10.74 -12.96
N PRO A 262 -26.93 -10.71 -11.81
CA PRO A 262 -26.33 -10.59 -10.48
C PRO A 262 -25.27 -11.67 -10.19
N THR A 263 -25.47 -12.89 -10.67
CA THR A 263 -24.51 -14.00 -10.52
C THR A 263 -23.20 -13.71 -11.25
N TYR A 264 -23.27 -13.23 -12.49
CA TYR A 264 -22.09 -12.81 -13.25
C TYR A 264 -21.33 -11.72 -12.53
N LEU A 265 -22.01 -10.68 -12.01
CA LEU A 265 -21.39 -9.58 -11.30
C LEU A 265 -20.73 -10.03 -9.98
N THR A 266 -21.31 -11.01 -9.29
CA THR A 266 -20.70 -11.59 -8.09
C THR A 266 -19.39 -12.32 -8.41
N THR A 267 -19.37 -13.11 -9.49
CA THR A 267 -18.16 -13.80 -9.95
C THR A 267 -17.10 -12.79 -10.42
N ALA A 268 -17.49 -11.76 -11.16
CA ALA A 268 -16.61 -10.70 -11.62
C ALA A 268 -16.01 -9.91 -10.43
N ALA A 269 -16.82 -9.61 -9.40
CA ALA A 269 -16.35 -8.95 -8.18
C ALA A 269 -15.34 -9.83 -7.42
N ARG A 270 -15.52 -11.18 -7.38
CA ARG A 270 -14.49 -12.06 -6.78
C ARG A 270 -13.19 -12.03 -7.57
N GLY A 271 -13.25 -12.12 -8.89
CA GLY A 271 -12.06 -12.02 -9.74
C GLY A 271 -11.34 -10.68 -9.59
N LEU A 272 -12.10 -9.57 -9.52
CA LEU A 272 -11.53 -8.25 -9.27
C LEU A 272 -10.84 -8.16 -7.90
N GLN A 273 -11.43 -8.78 -6.86
CA GLN A 273 -10.83 -8.83 -5.54
C GLN A 273 -9.52 -9.65 -5.51
N ASP A 274 -9.47 -10.74 -6.26
CA ASP A 274 -8.25 -11.55 -6.40
C ASP A 274 -7.10 -10.73 -7.00
N GLU A 275 -7.39 -9.93 -8.03
CA GLU A 275 -6.41 -9.04 -8.65
C GLU A 275 -5.98 -7.87 -7.73
N ILE A 276 -6.92 -7.34 -6.92
CA ILE A 276 -6.62 -6.32 -5.90
C ILE A 276 -5.69 -6.91 -4.83
N LEU A 277 -5.97 -8.11 -4.34
CA LEU A 277 -5.13 -8.79 -3.35
C LEU A 277 -3.71 -9.04 -3.87
N GLU A 278 -3.57 -9.50 -5.12
CA GLU A 278 -2.27 -9.77 -5.74
C GLU A 278 -1.41 -8.51 -5.90
N GLY A 279 -2.05 -7.34 -6.00
CA GLY A 279 -1.38 -6.03 -6.08
C GLY A 279 -0.95 -5.42 -4.73
N ARG A 280 -1.34 -6.04 -3.60
CA ARG A 280 -1.02 -5.56 -2.24
C ARG A 280 0.33 -6.09 -1.77
#